data_e7bb88ef859123fe09c3548d18b2c2a9
#
_entry.id   e7bb88ef859123fe09c3548d18b2c2a9
#
_cell.length_a   1.000
_cell.length_b   1.000
_cell.length_c   1.000
_cell.angle_alpha   90.00
_cell.angle_beta   90.00
_cell.angle_gamma   90.00
#
_symmetry.space_group_name_H-M   'P 1'
#
loop_
_entity.id
_entity.type
_entity.pdbx_description
1 polymer ?
#
loop_
_entity_poly.entity_id
_entity_poly.type
_entity_poly.pdbx_seq_one_letter_code
_entity_poly.pdbx_strand_id
1 'polypeptide(L)'
;MNKRQFKIKILLLLGLVCAVTTSSIGQNNFISLQEALLIARKNYTGLERDRLSIDQQYKLAEAGLPQQRTQLFLSGEEFDFNNQSGIHSLNLQQNFYLPKAAKVQRAFYEKGAALAEKQLALTDQQLKRQVEQTYYQLLYAKQEQKLVAESLELYNNFLSVTTTQLESGETGKMPQLAARSRLGQARLEQEHTIEKHQIALTLFNQWLRSDTLYDVRGELSISSGLLTDSILLSNPHLQIIQAQRELAIAKVEREKAQLFPQINSGLKLQTASGNFPLFGYQIGVNVPLFRKAYQRRIEAAEIGVKVQEAVLITEQQRLERTISELRYRLEHQLHILEYLQQDLIPIVNEQSEVNLKAYNEGEIGYLEYLDGLEQVIKVRKQYLTALYKFNAFRVELDYWLGR
;
A
#
# COMPACT_ATOMS: atom_id res chain seq x y z
N MET A 1 -49.35 38.33 21.02
CA MET A 1 -48.50 37.11 21.05
C MET A 1 -47.48 37.27 22.18
N ASN A 2 -47.56 36.45 23.22
CA ASN A 2 -47.13 36.73 24.58
C ASN A 2 -45.60 36.49 24.73
N LYS A 3 -44.83 37.52 25.08
CA LYS A 3 -43.38 37.51 25.32
C LYS A 3 -42.86 36.38 26.26
N ARG A 4 -43.74 35.82 27.09
CA ARG A 4 -43.43 34.67 27.97
C ARG A 4 -43.35 33.34 27.20
N GLN A 5 -44.17 33.14 26.19
CA GLN A 5 -44.17 31.91 25.36
C GLN A 5 -42.90 31.87 24.47
N PHE A 6 -42.38 33.02 24.06
CA PHE A 6 -41.14 33.09 23.24
C PHE A 6 -39.88 32.76 24.02
N LYS A 7 -39.79 33.20 25.30
CA LYS A 7 -38.65 32.90 26.19
C LYS A 7 -38.62 31.41 26.58
N ILE A 8 -39.74 30.74 26.74
CA ILE A 8 -39.80 29.31 27.06
C ILE A 8 -39.39 28.44 25.84
N LYS A 9 -39.73 28.86 24.62
CA LYS A 9 -39.28 28.18 23.40
C LYS A 9 -37.77 28.34 23.13
N ILE A 10 -37.18 29.49 23.46
CA ILE A 10 -35.73 29.72 23.33
C ILE A 10 -34.96 28.92 24.40
N LEU A 11 -35.45 28.83 25.63
CA LEU A 11 -34.84 27.98 26.68
C LEU A 11 -34.93 26.49 26.37
N LEU A 12 -36.02 26.03 25.76
CA LEU A 12 -36.16 24.62 25.29
C LEU A 12 -35.27 24.36 24.09
N LEU A 13 -35.04 25.31 23.18
CA LEU A 13 -34.12 25.15 22.05
C LEU A 13 -32.65 25.17 22.50
N LEU A 14 -32.27 26.01 23.50
CA LEU A 14 -30.92 26.00 24.10
C LEU A 14 -30.67 24.73 24.93
N GLY A 15 -31.67 24.16 25.60
CA GLY A 15 -31.57 22.89 26.31
C GLY A 15 -31.39 21.67 25.37
N LEU A 16 -31.96 21.72 24.14
CA LEU A 16 -31.84 20.66 23.16
C LEU A 16 -30.48 20.71 22.43
N VAL A 17 -29.81 21.84 22.34
CA VAL A 17 -28.49 21.96 21.72
C VAL A 17 -27.36 21.56 22.68
N CYS A 18 -27.57 21.66 24.02
CA CYS A 18 -26.60 21.17 25.01
C CYS A 18 -26.67 19.67 25.27
N ALA A 19 -27.68 18.95 24.78
CA ALA A 19 -27.81 17.50 25.00
C ALA A 19 -27.17 16.61 23.93
N VAL A 20 -26.49 17.19 22.91
CA VAL A 20 -25.85 16.43 21.80
C VAL A 20 -24.31 16.45 21.89
N THR A 21 -23.73 17.05 22.91
CA THR A 21 -22.32 16.81 23.22
C THR A 21 -22.18 15.67 24.25
N THR A 22 -22.77 14.52 23.96
CA THR A 22 -22.22 13.29 24.55
C THR A 22 -20.85 13.12 23.95
N SER A 23 -19.85 13.49 24.73
CA SER A 23 -18.48 13.06 24.54
C SER A 23 -18.52 11.58 24.24
N SER A 24 -18.27 11.21 22.98
CA SER A 24 -17.94 9.86 22.62
C SER A 24 -16.64 9.53 23.38
N ILE A 25 -16.80 9.08 24.63
CA ILE A 25 -15.73 8.37 25.34
C ILE A 25 -15.43 7.21 24.38
N GLY A 26 -14.25 7.26 23.75
CA GLY A 26 -13.87 6.31 22.74
C GLY A 26 -14.04 4.89 23.29
N GLN A 27 -15.08 4.20 22.85
CA GLN A 27 -15.10 2.76 22.93
C GLN A 27 -13.87 2.33 22.13
N ASN A 28 -12.86 1.82 22.83
CA ASN A 28 -11.72 1.17 22.19
C ASN A 28 -12.29 0.00 21.39
N ASN A 29 -12.56 0.21 20.10
CA ASN A 29 -13.04 -0.81 19.21
C ASN A 29 -11.83 -1.70 18.88
N PHE A 30 -11.66 -2.77 19.64
CA PHE A 30 -10.63 -3.76 19.38
C PHE A 30 -10.98 -4.60 18.17
N ILE A 31 -10.10 -4.64 17.20
CA ILE A 31 -10.28 -5.41 15.96
C ILE A 31 -9.18 -6.44 15.77
N SER A 32 -9.53 -7.52 15.09
CA SER A 32 -8.60 -8.53 14.59
C SER A 32 -7.90 -8.06 13.31
N LEU A 33 -6.82 -8.74 12.93
CA LEU A 33 -6.12 -8.47 11.67
C LEU A 33 -7.04 -8.59 10.45
N GLN A 34 -7.93 -9.60 10.43
CA GLN A 34 -8.86 -9.80 9.31
C GLN A 34 -9.87 -8.66 9.20
N GLU A 35 -10.43 -8.20 10.31
CA GLU A 35 -11.32 -7.04 10.34
C GLU A 35 -10.61 -5.77 9.87
N ALA A 36 -9.36 -5.56 10.32
CA ALA A 36 -8.54 -4.44 9.89
C ALA A 36 -8.31 -4.42 8.37
N LEU A 37 -8.00 -5.57 7.78
CA LEU A 37 -7.83 -5.71 6.33
C LEU A 37 -9.12 -5.40 5.56
N LEU A 38 -10.27 -5.85 6.06
CA LEU A 38 -11.57 -5.56 5.42
C LEU A 38 -11.88 -4.06 5.45
N ILE A 39 -11.67 -3.40 6.61
CA ILE A 39 -11.88 -1.96 6.75
C ILE A 39 -10.93 -1.18 5.82
N ALA A 40 -9.65 -1.53 5.83
CA ALA A 40 -8.65 -0.88 4.98
C ALA A 40 -9.00 -1.02 3.49
N ARG A 41 -9.33 -2.23 3.01
CA ARG A 41 -9.72 -2.48 1.62
C ARG A 41 -10.95 -1.66 1.19
N LYS A 42 -11.91 -1.49 2.10
CA LYS A 42 -13.13 -0.69 1.83
C LYS A 42 -12.81 0.79 1.68
N ASN A 43 -11.89 1.31 2.49
CA ASN A 43 -11.66 2.76 2.61
C ASN A 43 -10.45 3.26 1.79
N TYR A 44 -9.59 2.35 1.30
CA TYR A 44 -8.36 2.75 0.63
C TYR A 44 -8.61 3.24 -0.79
N THR A 45 -8.50 4.54 -0.97
CA THR A 45 -8.72 5.23 -2.26
C THR A 45 -7.75 4.80 -3.38
N GLY A 46 -6.62 4.19 -3.05
CA GLY A 46 -5.69 3.63 -4.03
C GLY A 46 -6.29 2.49 -4.84
N LEU A 47 -7.11 1.63 -4.22
CA LEU A 47 -7.83 0.57 -4.93
C LEU A 47 -8.90 1.13 -5.86
N GLU A 48 -9.60 2.18 -5.45
CA GLU A 48 -10.60 2.85 -6.28
C GLU A 48 -9.94 3.53 -7.50
N ARG A 49 -8.83 4.23 -7.28
CA ARG A 49 -8.03 4.80 -8.37
C ARG A 49 -7.66 3.74 -9.42
N ASP A 50 -7.22 2.56 -8.98
CA ASP A 50 -6.77 1.50 -9.89
C ASP A 50 -7.95 0.87 -10.63
N ARG A 51 -9.13 0.72 -9.99
CA ARG A 51 -10.38 0.32 -10.66
C ARG A 51 -10.79 1.31 -11.75
N LEU A 52 -10.76 2.60 -11.44
CA LEU A 52 -11.04 3.65 -12.43
C LEU A 52 -10.03 3.64 -13.59
N SER A 53 -8.77 3.29 -13.33
CA SER A 53 -7.75 3.12 -14.39
C SER A 53 -8.09 1.95 -15.32
N ILE A 54 -8.60 0.84 -14.79
CA ILE A 54 -9.08 -0.30 -15.58
C ILE A 54 -10.24 0.14 -16.48
N ASP A 55 -11.26 0.79 -15.90
CA ASP A 55 -12.41 1.29 -16.65
C ASP A 55 -12.00 2.27 -17.75
N GLN A 56 -11.05 3.15 -17.46
CA GLN A 56 -10.48 4.08 -18.46
C GLN A 56 -9.90 3.32 -19.66
N GLN A 57 -9.12 2.26 -19.42
CA GLN A 57 -8.53 1.49 -20.52
C GLN A 57 -9.59 0.75 -21.33
N TYR A 58 -10.61 0.19 -20.70
CA TYR A 58 -11.72 -0.43 -21.41
C TYR A 58 -12.53 0.56 -22.24
N LYS A 59 -12.77 1.78 -21.72
CA LYS A 59 -13.42 2.84 -22.50
C LYS A 59 -12.59 3.26 -23.72
N LEU A 60 -11.28 3.31 -23.60
CA LEU A 60 -10.38 3.56 -24.72
C LEU A 60 -10.37 2.39 -25.73
N ALA A 61 -10.50 1.15 -25.27
CA ALA A 61 -10.65 -0.02 -26.12
C ALA A 61 -11.98 -0.01 -26.89
N GLU A 62 -13.07 0.36 -26.23
CA GLU A 62 -14.39 0.54 -26.85
C GLU A 62 -14.40 1.68 -27.88
N ALA A 63 -13.75 2.80 -27.56
CA ALA A 63 -13.61 3.94 -28.49
C ALA A 63 -12.86 3.56 -29.78
N GLY A 64 -11.95 2.58 -29.71
CA GLY A 64 -11.19 2.11 -30.86
C GLY A 64 -10.27 3.20 -31.46
N LEU A 65 -10.20 3.23 -32.79
CA LEU A 65 -9.58 4.33 -33.53
C LEU A 65 -10.64 5.42 -33.76
N PRO A 66 -10.45 6.64 -33.22
CA PRO A 66 -11.38 7.72 -33.53
C PRO A 66 -11.32 7.99 -35.04
N GLN A 67 -12.50 8.08 -35.64
CA GLN A 67 -12.60 8.48 -37.06
C GLN A 67 -11.88 9.82 -37.23
N GLN A 68 -11.16 9.96 -38.36
CA GLN A 68 -10.56 11.25 -38.69
C GLN A 68 -11.66 12.31 -38.83
N ARG A 69 -11.33 13.55 -38.51
CA ARG A 69 -12.29 14.65 -38.60
C ARG A 69 -12.77 14.77 -40.04
N THR A 70 -14.07 14.91 -40.23
CA THR A 70 -14.65 15.26 -41.51
C THR A 70 -14.16 16.63 -41.89
N GLN A 71 -13.61 16.75 -43.10
CA GLN A 71 -13.12 18.00 -43.65
C GLN A 71 -14.19 18.60 -44.52
N LEU A 72 -14.57 19.83 -44.25
CA LEU A 72 -15.46 20.63 -45.04
C LEU A 72 -14.67 21.88 -45.51
N PHE A 73 -14.48 22.03 -46.81
CA PHE A 73 -13.73 23.15 -47.34
C PHE A 73 -14.28 23.62 -48.67
N LEU A 74 -14.07 24.91 -48.92
CA LEU A 74 -14.37 25.54 -50.21
C LEU A 74 -13.09 25.55 -51.03
N SER A 75 -13.22 25.26 -52.31
CA SER A 75 -12.13 25.44 -53.29
C SER A 75 -12.64 26.17 -54.53
N GLY A 76 -11.76 26.95 -55.13
CA GLY A 76 -11.99 27.62 -56.39
C GLY A 76 -10.91 27.20 -57.38
N GLU A 77 -11.33 26.89 -58.61
CA GLU A 77 -10.44 26.53 -59.72
C GLU A 77 -10.76 27.44 -60.92
N GLU A 78 -9.79 27.66 -61.78
CA GLU A 78 -9.94 28.51 -63.00
C GLU A 78 -10.46 29.92 -62.66
N PHE A 79 -9.95 30.52 -61.58
CA PHE A 79 -10.37 31.87 -61.18
C PHE A 79 -9.66 32.93 -61.98
N ASP A 80 -10.40 33.62 -62.81
CA ASP A 80 -9.92 34.81 -63.57
C ASP A 80 -10.41 36.07 -62.81
N PHE A 81 -9.45 36.91 -62.38
CA PHE A 81 -9.75 38.15 -61.65
C PHE A 81 -10.52 39.16 -62.53
N ASN A 82 -10.43 39.02 -63.83
CA ASN A 82 -11.13 39.93 -64.74
C ASN A 82 -12.57 39.53 -65.08
N ASN A 83 -12.86 38.25 -65.06
CA ASN A 83 -14.15 37.73 -65.52
C ASN A 83 -14.99 36.98 -64.41
N GLN A 84 -14.48 36.86 -63.23
CA GLN A 84 -15.12 36.21 -62.12
C GLN A 84 -15.75 34.83 -62.43
N SER A 85 -15.45 34.26 -63.57
CA SER A 85 -15.93 32.93 -63.97
C SER A 85 -14.92 31.88 -63.51
N GLY A 86 -15.23 31.16 -62.45
CA GLY A 86 -14.44 30.05 -61.99
C GLY A 86 -15.34 28.92 -61.56
N ILE A 87 -14.75 27.80 -61.29
CA ILE A 87 -15.43 26.64 -60.65
C ILE A 87 -15.31 26.79 -59.16
N HIS A 88 -16.41 27.06 -58.48
CA HIS A 88 -16.46 27.08 -57.03
C HIS A 88 -17.03 25.76 -56.53
N SER A 89 -16.38 25.13 -55.53
CA SER A 89 -16.88 23.86 -54.99
C SER A 89 -16.83 23.82 -53.48
N LEU A 90 -17.87 23.23 -52.91
CA LEU A 90 -17.95 22.84 -51.55
C LEU A 90 -17.61 21.35 -51.46
N ASN A 91 -16.57 21.02 -50.69
CA ASN A 91 -16.06 19.65 -50.58
C ASN A 91 -16.29 19.13 -49.17
N LEU A 92 -16.83 17.91 -49.05
CA LEU A 92 -16.95 17.13 -47.84
C LEU A 92 -16.06 15.91 -48.01
N GLN A 93 -15.06 15.75 -47.15
CA GLN A 93 -14.09 14.66 -47.24
C GLN A 93 -13.98 13.92 -45.92
N GLN A 94 -13.94 12.60 -45.98
CA GLN A 94 -13.80 11.71 -44.82
C GLN A 94 -12.75 10.63 -45.10
N ASN A 95 -11.83 10.44 -44.14
CA ASN A 95 -10.89 9.32 -44.16
C ASN A 95 -11.38 8.21 -43.21
N PHE A 96 -11.28 6.97 -43.68
CA PHE A 96 -11.67 5.78 -42.94
C PHE A 96 -10.46 4.88 -42.72
N TYR A 97 -10.31 4.43 -41.49
CA TYR A 97 -9.33 3.39 -41.17
C TYR A 97 -9.88 2.02 -41.58
N LEU A 98 -8.96 1.14 -42.02
CA LEU A 98 -9.33 -0.26 -42.23
C LEU A 98 -9.70 -0.94 -40.90
N PRO A 99 -10.67 -1.87 -40.90
CA PRO A 99 -11.07 -2.57 -39.67
C PRO A 99 -9.91 -3.27 -38.94
N LYS A 100 -8.89 -3.71 -39.68
CA LYS A 100 -7.68 -4.31 -39.12
C LYS A 100 -6.91 -3.31 -38.22
N ALA A 101 -6.82 -2.03 -38.61
CA ALA A 101 -6.16 -1.01 -37.79
C ALA A 101 -6.93 -0.73 -36.48
N ALA A 102 -8.27 -0.67 -36.56
CA ALA A 102 -9.12 -0.52 -35.39
C ALA A 102 -8.99 -1.69 -34.42
N LYS A 103 -8.92 -2.94 -34.95
CA LYS A 103 -8.71 -4.15 -34.15
C LYS A 103 -7.36 -4.11 -33.39
N VAL A 104 -6.29 -3.69 -34.05
CA VAL A 104 -4.97 -3.57 -33.42
C VAL A 104 -4.97 -2.50 -32.31
N GLN A 105 -5.61 -1.36 -32.56
CA GLN A 105 -5.75 -0.31 -31.55
C GLN A 105 -6.52 -0.78 -30.32
N ARG A 106 -7.64 -1.48 -30.55
CA ARG A 106 -8.43 -2.08 -29.47
C ARG A 106 -7.62 -3.06 -28.65
N ALA A 107 -6.91 -3.99 -29.31
CA ALA A 107 -6.04 -4.96 -28.64
C ALA A 107 -4.94 -4.29 -27.79
N PHE A 108 -4.38 -3.16 -28.25
CA PHE A 108 -3.44 -2.39 -27.46
C PHE A 108 -4.04 -1.88 -26.14
N TYR A 109 -5.25 -1.34 -26.15
CA TYR A 109 -5.91 -0.87 -24.94
C TYR A 109 -6.39 -2.02 -24.04
N GLU A 110 -6.81 -3.16 -24.62
CA GLU A 110 -7.14 -4.37 -23.85
C GLU A 110 -5.90 -4.89 -23.08
N LYS A 111 -4.69 -4.83 -23.67
CA LYS A 111 -3.44 -5.12 -22.96
C LYS A 111 -3.11 -4.06 -21.90
N GLY A 112 -3.49 -2.82 -22.13
CA GLY A 112 -3.43 -1.75 -21.12
C GLY A 112 -4.35 -2.03 -19.93
N ALA A 113 -5.57 -2.50 -20.17
CA ALA A 113 -6.51 -2.90 -19.12
C ALA A 113 -5.97 -4.10 -18.31
N ALA A 114 -5.43 -5.12 -18.99
CA ALA A 114 -4.81 -6.26 -18.33
C ALA A 114 -3.63 -5.85 -17.43
N LEU A 115 -2.81 -4.88 -17.85
CA LEU A 115 -1.76 -4.30 -17.01
C LEU A 115 -2.34 -3.57 -15.80
N ALA A 116 -3.40 -2.78 -15.97
CA ALA A 116 -4.06 -2.07 -14.88
C ALA A 116 -4.70 -3.04 -13.85
N GLU A 117 -5.25 -4.19 -14.30
CA GLU A 117 -5.74 -5.26 -13.41
C GLU A 117 -4.60 -5.85 -12.55
N LYS A 118 -3.41 -6.08 -13.13
CA LYS A 118 -2.25 -6.54 -12.37
C LYS A 118 -1.76 -5.49 -11.39
N GLN A 119 -1.85 -4.20 -11.76
CA GLN A 119 -1.54 -3.08 -10.86
C GLN A 119 -2.50 -3.04 -9.66
N LEU A 120 -3.80 -3.24 -9.86
CA LEU A 120 -4.79 -3.34 -8.78
C LEU A 120 -4.44 -4.47 -7.81
N ALA A 121 -4.08 -5.66 -8.33
CA ALA A 121 -3.68 -6.79 -7.49
C ALA A 121 -2.43 -6.49 -6.66
N LEU A 122 -1.42 -5.81 -7.25
CA LEU A 122 -0.23 -5.39 -6.50
C LEU A 122 -0.57 -4.35 -5.43
N THR A 123 -1.43 -3.38 -5.74
CA THR A 123 -1.86 -2.35 -4.78
C THR A 123 -2.59 -2.98 -3.59
N ASP A 124 -3.45 -3.99 -3.81
CA ASP A 124 -4.12 -4.73 -2.72
C ASP A 124 -3.12 -5.47 -1.83
N GLN A 125 -2.10 -6.10 -2.41
CA GLN A 125 -1.04 -6.76 -1.64
C GLN A 125 -0.15 -5.78 -0.87
N GLN A 126 0.16 -4.63 -1.46
CA GLN A 126 0.89 -3.57 -0.76
C GLN A 126 0.09 -3.04 0.43
N LEU A 127 -1.22 -2.83 0.26
CA LEU A 127 -2.11 -2.45 1.34
C LEU A 127 -2.13 -3.51 2.44
N LYS A 128 -2.31 -4.78 2.09
CA LYS A 128 -2.27 -5.91 3.03
C LYS A 128 -0.98 -5.89 3.85
N ARG A 129 0.17 -5.81 3.19
CA ARG A 129 1.48 -5.75 3.86
C ARG A 129 1.56 -4.60 4.86
N GLN A 130 1.14 -3.39 4.48
CA GLN A 130 1.21 -2.21 5.34
C GLN A 130 0.30 -2.33 6.57
N VAL A 131 -0.93 -2.84 6.38
CA VAL A 131 -1.86 -3.09 7.49
C VAL A 131 -1.30 -4.13 8.44
N GLU A 132 -0.76 -5.25 7.92
CA GLU A 132 -0.17 -6.31 8.73
C GLU A 132 1.05 -5.82 9.52
N GLN A 133 1.96 -5.07 8.89
CA GLN A 133 3.13 -4.48 9.55
C GLN A 133 2.74 -3.56 10.69
N THR A 134 1.80 -2.63 10.45
CA THR A 134 1.36 -1.69 11.48
C THR A 134 0.54 -2.37 12.58
N TYR A 135 -0.22 -3.43 12.25
CA TYR A 135 -0.93 -4.26 13.22
C TYR A 135 0.04 -4.96 14.19
N TYR A 136 1.07 -5.64 13.67
CA TYR A 136 2.07 -6.30 14.51
C TYR A 136 2.95 -5.30 15.28
N GLN A 137 3.22 -4.13 14.71
CA GLN A 137 3.92 -3.04 15.41
C GLN A 137 3.11 -2.53 16.60
N LEU A 138 1.80 -2.37 16.44
CA LEU A 138 0.91 -1.94 17.53
C LEU A 138 0.79 -3.01 18.62
N LEU A 139 0.66 -4.30 18.25
CA LEU A 139 0.71 -5.41 19.22
C LEU A 139 2.01 -5.41 20.01
N TYR A 140 3.15 -5.23 19.33
CA TYR A 140 4.46 -5.15 19.97
C TYR A 140 4.52 -4.00 20.99
N ALA A 141 4.14 -2.79 20.57
CA ALA A 141 4.16 -1.60 21.42
C ALA A 141 3.27 -1.78 22.67
N LYS A 142 2.11 -2.38 22.51
CA LYS A 142 1.18 -2.70 23.61
C LYS A 142 1.77 -3.68 24.59
N GLN A 143 2.42 -4.73 24.11
CA GLN A 143 3.06 -5.71 25.00
C GLN A 143 4.34 -5.19 25.64
N GLU A 144 5.13 -4.35 24.95
CA GLU A 144 6.28 -3.66 25.50
C GLU A 144 5.84 -2.76 26.67
N GLN A 145 4.73 -2.03 26.51
CA GLN A 145 4.16 -1.20 27.58
C GLN A 145 3.74 -2.04 28.80
N LYS A 146 3.11 -3.21 28.57
CA LYS A 146 2.76 -4.15 29.66
C LYS A 146 3.99 -4.65 30.38
N LEU A 147 5.03 -5.06 29.66
CA LEU A 147 6.29 -5.55 30.24
C LEU A 147 6.98 -4.48 31.11
N VAL A 148 6.98 -3.22 30.65
CA VAL A 148 7.54 -2.11 31.42
C VAL A 148 6.70 -1.82 32.67
N ALA A 149 5.37 -1.93 32.61
CA ALA A 149 4.51 -1.80 33.79
C ALA A 149 4.79 -2.89 34.84
N GLU A 150 4.99 -4.15 34.41
CA GLU A 150 5.43 -5.25 35.28
C GLU A 150 6.80 -4.95 35.92
N SER A 151 7.74 -4.41 35.16
CA SER A 151 9.05 -4.02 35.67
C SER A 151 8.97 -2.90 36.71
N LEU A 152 8.08 -1.93 36.52
CA LEU A 152 7.82 -0.88 37.52
C LEU A 152 7.30 -1.44 38.83
N GLU A 153 6.43 -2.42 38.80
CA GLU A 153 5.92 -3.10 40.00
C GLU A 153 7.06 -3.80 40.75
N LEU A 154 7.95 -4.52 40.04
CA LEU A 154 9.11 -5.17 40.63
C LEU A 154 10.04 -4.16 41.34
N TYR A 155 10.36 -3.03 40.69
CA TYR A 155 11.21 -2.00 41.28
C TYR A 155 10.53 -1.24 42.43
N ASN A 156 9.21 -1.04 42.37
CA ASN A 156 8.46 -0.50 43.53
C ASN A 156 8.51 -1.42 44.77
N ASN A 157 8.34 -2.72 44.54
CA ASN A 157 8.44 -3.71 45.59
C ASN A 157 9.85 -3.74 46.19
N PHE A 158 10.86 -3.72 45.37
CA PHE A 158 12.27 -3.64 45.81
C PHE A 158 12.55 -2.36 46.62
N LEU A 159 12.05 -1.20 46.17
CA LEU A 159 12.17 0.06 46.94
C LEU A 159 11.47 -0.01 48.30
N SER A 160 10.30 -0.64 48.36
CA SER A 160 9.58 -0.84 49.65
C SER A 160 10.40 -1.67 50.62
N VAL A 161 10.93 -2.82 50.17
CA VAL A 161 11.77 -3.71 50.98
C VAL A 161 13.02 -2.98 51.51
N THR A 162 13.75 -2.32 50.60
CA THR A 162 14.99 -1.62 51.00
C THR A 162 14.74 -0.41 51.89
N THR A 163 13.54 0.19 51.84
CA THR A 163 13.14 1.28 52.75
C THR A 163 12.86 0.74 54.14
N THR A 164 12.13 -0.36 54.25
CA THR A 164 11.86 -1.04 55.57
C THR A 164 13.16 -1.51 56.22
N GLN A 165 14.07 -2.13 55.49
CA GLN A 165 15.37 -2.58 55.98
C GLN A 165 16.27 -1.41 56.44
N LEU A 166 16.21 -0.24 55.78
CA LEU A 166 16.92 0.94 56.21
C LEU A 166 16.31 1.51 57.52
N GLU A 167 15.00 1.53 57.65
CA GLU A 167 14.31 2.03 58.84
C GLU A 167 14.51 1.11 60.06
N SER A 168 14.63 -0.20 59.84
CA SER A 168 14.97 -1.18 60.91
C SER A 168 16.46 -1.19 61.25
N GLY A 169 17.30 -0.52 60.47
CA GLY A 169 18.76 -0.50 60.66
C GLY A 169 19.48 -1.76 60.16
N GLU A 170 18.79 -2.65 59.45
CA GLU A 170 19.36 -3.87 58.86
C GLU A 170 20.32 -3.61 57.73
N THR A 171 20.09 -2.54 56.99
CA THR A 171 20.97 -2.17 55.87
C THR A 171 21.31 -0.67 55.83
N GLY A 172 22.36 -0.30 55.06
CA GLY A 172 22.74 1.07 54.82
C GLY A 172 21.83 1.74 53.76
N LYS A 173 22.11 3.02 53.45
CA LYS A 173 21.33 3.85 52.50
C LYS A 173 21.51 3.44 51.04
N MET A 174 22.58 2.72 50.67
CA MET A 174 22.92 2.41 49.29
C MET A 174 21.88 1.55 48.54
N PRO A 175 21.31 0.48 49.14
CA PRO A 175 20.25 -0.30 48.50
C PRO A 175 19.01 0.54 48.18
N GLN A 176 18.57 1.40 49.07
CA GLN A 176 17.41 2.28 48.85
C GLN A 176 17.68 3.27 47.71
N LEU A 177 18.90 3.87 47.65
CA LEU A 177 19.26 4.77 46.55
C LEU A 177 19.32 4.04 45.21
N ALA A 178 19.84 2.83 45.16
CA ALA A 178 19.86 1.97 43.98
C ALA A 178 18.44 1.66 43.51
N ALA A 179 17.54 1.25 44.40
CA ALA A 179 16.13 0.98 44.10
C ALA A 179 15.43 2.23 43.55
N ARG A 180 15.63 3.41 44.16
CA ARG A 180 15.08 4.69 43.68
C ARG A 180 15.58 5.05 42.27
N SER A 181 16.88 4.83 42.00
CA SER A 181 17.48 5.07 40.68
C SER A 181 16.85 4.17 39.62
N ARG A 182 16.70 2.88 39.89
CA ARG A 182 16.10 1.91 38.96
C ARG A 182 14.62 2.20 38.71
N LEU A 183 13.87 2.54 39.76
CA LEU A 183 12.49 2.97 39.61
C LEU A 183 12.37 4.23 38.77
N GLY A 184 13.28 5.21 38.94
CA GLY A 184 13.32 6.42 38.12
C GLY A 184 13.57 6.11 36.63
N GLN A 185 14.51 5.19 36.34
CA GLN A 185 14.77 4.73 34.96
C GLN A 185 13.57 3.99 34.37
N ALA A 186 12.92 3.11 35.14
CA ALA A 186 11.73 2.40 34.66
C ALA A 186 10.53 3.34 34.40
N ARG A 187 10.37 4.41 35.19
CA ARG A 187 9.36 5.43 34.89
C ARG A 187 9.64 6.19 33.57
N LEU A 188 10.89 6.52 33.31
CA LEU A 188 11.28 7.14 32.03
C LEU A 188 11.00 6.18 30.85
N GLU A 189 11.32 4.90 30.99
CA GLU A 189 11.02 3.87 29.97
C GLU A 189 9.50 3.73 29.77
N GLN A 190 8.69 3.85 30.83
CA GLN A 190 7.23 3.85 30.74
C GLN A 190 6.73 5.00 29.85
N GLU A 191 7.22 6.22 30.03
CA GLU A 191 6.85 7.35 29.19
C GLU A 191 7.21 7.08 27.72
N HIS A 192 8.39 6.53 27.45
CA HIS A 192 8.78 6.14 26.09
C HIS A 192 7.88 5.05 25.48
N THR A 193 7.43 4.08 26.28
CA THR A 193 6.53 3.03 25.74
C THR A 193 5.12 3.56 25.51
N ILE A 194 4.65 4.53 26.29
CA ILE A 194 3.38 5.22 26.05
C ILE A 194 3.44 5.99 24.71
N GLU A 195 4.51 6.74 24.48
CA GLU A 195 4.71 7.45 23.22
C GLU A 195 4.75 6.49 22.03
N LYS A 196 5.55 5.40 22.11
CA LYS A 196 5.64 4.38 21.07
C LYS A 196 4.28 3.76 20.74
N HIS A 197 3.50 3.43 21.78
CA HIS A 197 2.15 2.89 21.59
C HIS A 197 1.25 3.88 20.86
N GLN A 198 1.27 5.17 21.25
CA GLN A 198 0.47 6.20 20.61
C GLN A 198 0.85 6.43 19.14
N ILE A 199 2.15 6.40 18.82
CA ILE A 199 2.65 6.46 17.45
C ILE A 199 2.18 5.24 16.65
N ALA A 200 2.33 4.04 17.19
CA ALA A 200 1.90 2.80 16.52
C ALA A 200 0.39 2.78 16.28
N LEU A 201 -0.42 3.24 17.25
CA LEU A 201 -1.87 3.37 17.13
C LEU A 201 -2.25 4.34 16.00
N THR A 202 -1.56 5.48 15.93
CA THR A 202 -1.78 6.48 14.88
C THR A 202 -1.44 5.92 13.49
N LEU A 203 -0.28 5.28 13.34
CA LEU A 203 0.17 4.68 12.08
C LEU A 203 -0.78 3.56 11.62
N PHE A 204 -1.25 2.73 12.53
CA PHE A 204 -2.22 1.67 12.20
C PHE A 204 -3.53 2.27 11.68
N ASN A 205 -4.11 3.25 12.38
CA ASN A 205 -5.37 3.88 11.98
C ASN A 205 -5.25 4.72 10.70
N GLN A 206 -4.06 5.22 10.38
CA GLN A 206 -3.80 5.91 9.10
C GLN A 206 -4.06 4.97 7.89
N TRP A 207 -3.79 3.68 8.01
CA TRP A 207 -4.04 2.72 6.94
C TRP A 207 -5.51 2.27 6.89
N LEU A 208 -6.23 2.31 8.01
CA LEU A 208 -7.66 1.98 8.04
C LEU A 208 -8.55 3.07 7.42
N ARG A 209 -8.09 4.33 7.45
CA ARG A 209 -8.81 5.50 6.91
C ARG A 209 -10.27 5.54 7.37
N SER A 210 -10.50 5.31 8.65
CA SER A 210 -11.80 5.34 9.30
C SER A 210 -11.90 6.51 10.26
N ASP A 211 -13.09 7.07 10.41
CA ASP A 211 -13.35 8.11 11.44
C ASP A 211 -13.34 7.52 12.85
N THR A 212 -13.44 6.21 12.97
CA THR A 212 -13.35 5.48 14.24
C THR A 212 -11.92 5.06 14.50
N LEU A 213 -11.40 5.36 15.71
CA LEU A 213 -10.12 4.84 16.15
C LEU A 213 -10.26 3.39 16.60
N TYR A 214 -9.40 2.54 16.06
CA TYR A 214 -9.34 1.11 16.39
C TYR A 214 -8.05 0.80 17.11
N ASP A 215 -8.13 -0.07 18.11
CA ASP A 215 -6.99 -0.74 18.75
C ASP A 215 -6.98 -2.22 18.37
N VAL A 216 -5.86 -2.89 18.59
CA VAL A 216 -5.70 -4.30 18.21
C VAL A 216 -6.07 -5.25 19.33
N ARG A 217 -6.69 -6.38 18.94
CA ARG A 217 -7.04 -7.47 19.84
C ARG A 217 -5.98 -8.57 19.79
N GLY A 218 -5.67 -9.15 20.94
CA GLY A 218 -4.80 -10.32 21.04
C GLY A 218 -3.40 -10.01 21.54
N GLU A 219 -2.57 -11.03 21.52
CA GLU A 219 -1.16 -10.97 21.88
C GLU A 219 -0.27 -11.34 20.69
N LEU A 220 0.95 -10.84 20.71
CA LEU A 220 1.93 -11.18 19.71
C LEU A 220 2.35 -12.64 19.90
N SER A 221 2.17 -13.44 18.88
CA SER A 221 2.51 -14.87 18.89
C SER A 221 3.15 -15.24 17.55
N ILE A 222 3.76 -16.41 17.51
CA ILE A 222 4.25 -16.98 16.24
C ILE A 222 3.04 -17.25 15.36
N SER A 223 2.93 -16.51 14.25
CA SER A 223 1.85 -16.74 13.31
C SER A 223 2.08 -18.08 12.61
N SER A 224 1.12 -19.00 12.74
CA SER A 224 1.17 -20.31 12.11
C SER A 224 0.85 -20.21 10.62
N GLY A 225 1.79 -20.55 9.77
CA GLY A 225 1.60 -20.66 8.34
C GLY A 225 2.74 -21.45 7.73
N LEU A 226 2.41 -22.43 6.91
CA LEU A 226 3.37 -23.27 6.23
C LEU A 226 4.27 -22.44 5.30
N LEU A 227 5.58 -22.60 5.42
CA LEU A 227 6.58 -22.14 4.45
C LEU A 227 6.47 -23.00 3.19
N THR A 228 5.33 -22.97 2.50
CA THR A 228 5.15 -23.72 1.25
C THR A 228 5.88 -22.98 0.14
N ASP A 229 6.59 -23.73 -0.69
CA ASP A 229 7.19 -23.22 -1.91
C ASP A 229 6.10 -22.77 -2.88
N SER A 230 5.81 -21.48 -2.89
CA SER A 230 4.91 -20.92 -3.90
C SER A 230 5.68 -20.69 -5.19
N ILE A 231 5.01 -20.98 -6.29
CA ILE A 231 5.55 -20.84 -7.64
C ILE A 231 5.79 -19.32 -7.88
N LEU A 232 7.04 -18.94 -8.13
CA LEU A 232 7.47 -17.56 -8.45
C LEU A 232 6.61 -16.90 -9.55
N LEU A 233 6.09 -17.71 -10.49
CA LEU A 233 5.28 -17.23 -11.62
C LEU A 233 3.95 -16.59 -11.23
N SER A 234 3.42 -16.86 -10.04
CA SER A 234 2.19 -16.24 -9.54
C SER A 234 2.42 -14.89 -8.82
N ASN A 235 3.67 -14.49 -8.67
CA ASN A 235 4.02 -13.25 -7.98
C ASN A 235 3.49 -12.01 -8.72
N PRO A 236 2.71 -11.12 -8.07
CA PRO A 236 2.13 -9.94 -8.71
C PRO A 236 3.16 -8.97 -9.30
N HIS A 237 4.35 -8.84 -8.71
CA HIS A 237 5.42 -8.02 -9.27
C HIS A 237 5.87 -8.54 -10.64
N LEU A 238 6.08 -9.87 -10.77
CA LEU A 238 6.44 -10.46 -12.06
C LEU A 238 5.29 -10.42 -13.05
N GLN A 239 4.05 -10.60 -12.61
CA GLN A 239 2.86 -10.48 -13.46
C GLN A 239 2.71 -9.09 -14.07
N ILE A 240 3.04 -8.02 -13.33
CA ILE A 240 3.04 -6.65 -13.88
C ILE A 240 4.09 -6.53 -14.98
N ILE A 241 5.30 -6.99 -14.76
CA ILE A 241 6.39 -6.88 -15.76
C ILE A 241 6.05 -7.70 -17.01
N GLN A 242 5.45 -8.89 -16.84
CA GLN A 242 4.95 -9.66 -17.97
C GLN A 242 3.84 -8.94 -18.73
N ALA A 243 2.90 -8.31 -18.03
CA ALA A 243 1.85 -7.50 -18.65
C ALA A 243 2.43 -6.25 -19.37
N GLN A 244 3.46 -5.62 -18.80
CA GLN A 244 4.19 -4.52 -19.46
C GLN A 244 4.88 -4.99 -20.75
N ARG A 245 5.49 -6.19 -20.74
CA ARG A 245 6.08 -6.78 -21.95
C ARG A 245 5.01 -7.05 -23.00
N GLU A 246 3.86 -7.61 -22.63
CA GLU A 246 2.76 -7.82 -23.58
C GLU A 246 2.20 -6.52 -24.14
N LEU A 247 2.08 -5.47 -23.34
CA LEU A 247 1.71 -4.15 -23.79
C LEU A 247 2.75 -3.56 -24.77
N ALA A 248 4.04 -3.78 -24.52
CA ALA A 248 5.11 -3.38 -25.43
C ALA A 248 5.02 -4.13 -26.78
N ILE A 249 4.70 -5.42 -26.78
CA ILE A 249 4.45 -6.20 -28.02
C ILE A 249 3.23 -5.63 -28.76
N ALA A 250 2.13 -5.35 -28.07
CA ALA A 250 0.96 -4.72 -28.68
C ALA A 250 1.27 -3.32 -29.24
N LYS A 251 2.19 -2.58 -28.62
CA LYS A 251 2.69 -1.30 -29.15
C LYS A 251 3.42 -1.48 -30.48
N VAL A 252 4.25 -2.53 -30.63
CA VAL A 252 4.89 -2.83 -31.93
C VAL A 252 3.85 -3.04 -33.02
N GLU A 253 2.82 -3.85 -32.75
CA GLU A 253 1.74 -4.09 -33.71
C GLU A 253 0.97 -2.78 -34.04
N ARG A 254 0.77 -1.91 -33.05
CA ARG A 254 0.16 -0.59 -33.29
C ARG A 254 1.03 0.31 -34.17
N GLU A 255 2.35 0.33 -34.00
CA GLU A 255 3.25 1.07 -34.88
C GLU A 255 3.24 0.49 -36.33
N LYS A 256 3.21 -0.84 -36.47
CA LYS A 256 3.05 -1.51 -37.79
C LYS A 256 1.71 -1.15 -38.44
N ALA A 257 0.64 -1.02 -37.68
CA ALA A 257 -0.68 -0.67 -38.18
C ALA A 257 -0.75 0.75 -38.78
N GLN A 258 0.17 1.64 -38.43
CA GLN A 258 0.28 2.96 -39.08
C GLN A 258 0.69 2.86 -40.55
N LEU A 259 1.23 1.75 -41.02
CA LEU A 259 1.55 1.48 -42.43
C LEU A 259 0.34 1.02 -43.23
N PHE A 260 -0.80 0.72 -42.58
CA PHE A 260 -2.00 0.29 -43.26
C PHE A 260 -2.59 1.45 -44.09
N PRO A 261 -3.05 1.17 -45.31
CA PRO A 261 -3.72 2.19 -46.13
C PRO A 261 -5.03 2.63 -45.45
N GLN A 262 -5.42 3.88 -45.76
CA GLN A 262 -6.70 4.45 -45.34
C GLN A 262 -7.54 4.70 -46.59
N ILE A 263 -8.84 4.53 -46.48
CA ILE A 263 -9.77 4.86 -47.55
C ILE A 263 -10.19 6.29 -47.36
N ASN A 264 -10.06 7.08 -48.42
CA ASN A 264 -10.58 8.43 -48.51
C ASN A 264 -11.86 8.43 -49.36
N SER A 265 -12.91 9.05 -48.86
CA SER A 265 -14.11 9.30 -49.66
C SER A 265 -14.56 10.75 -49.50
N GLY A 266 -15.08 11.33 -50.58
CA GLY A 266 -15.56 12.70 -50.57
C GLY A 266 -16.73 12.93 -51.49
N LEU A 267 -17.52 13.96 -51.15
CA LEU A 267 -18.57 14.50 -51.98
C LEU A 267 -18.20 15.95 -52.33
N LYS A 268 -18.46 16.32 -53.55
CA LYS A 268 -18.19 17.66 -54.09
C LYS A 268 -19.48 18.22 -54.65
N LEU A 269 -19.83 19.42 -54.25
CA LEU A 269 -20.89 20.23 -54.82
C LEU A 269 -20.25 21.41 -55.49
N GLN A 270 -20.45 21.57 -56.82
CA GLN A 270 -19.72 22.59 -57.57
C GLN A 270 -20.60 23.36 -58.56
N THR A 271 -20.11 24.56 -58.88
CA THR A 271 -20.61 25.33 -60.02
C THR A 271 -19.68 25.10 -61.18
N ALA A 272 -20.18 24.97 -62.41
CA ALA A 272 -19.37 25.00 -63.62
C ALA A 272 -20.14 25.64 -64.78
N SER A 273 -19.57 26.59 -65.45
CA SER A 273 -20.15 27.26 -66.63
C SER A 273 -21.57 27.76 -66.38
N GLY A 274 -21.88 28.30 -65.19
CA GLY A 274 -23.21 28.83 -64.83
C GLY A 274 -24.23 27.80 -64.36
N ASN A 275 -23.93 26.49 -64.39
CA ASN A 275 -24.79 25.45 -63.90
C ASN A 275 -24.50 25.17 -62.42
N PHE A 276 -25.54 25.11 -61.61
CA PHE A 276 -25.50 24.73 -60.18
C PHE A 276 -26.83 24.09 -59.77
N PRO A 277 -26.80 23.02 -58.95
CA PRO A 277 -25.68 22.27 -58.40
C PRO A 277 -25.21 21.15 -59.36
N LEU A 278 -23.88 20.97 -59.45
CA LEU A 278 -23.26 19.77 -60.02
C LEU A 278 -22.66 18.93 -58.89
N PHE A 279 -22.98 17.63 -58.88
CA PHE A 279 -22.51 16.71 -57.87
C PHE A 279 -21.33 15.91 -58.41
N GLY A 280 -20.29 15.81 -57.54
CA GLY A 280 -19.15 14.95 -57.79
C GLY A 280 -18.88 14.03 -56.59
N TYR A 281 -18.22 12.93 -56.80
CA TYR A 281 -17.71 12.06 -55.75
C TYR A 281 -16.22 11.81 -55.95
N GLN A 282 -15.55 11.50 -54.85
CA GLN A 282 -14.14 11.14 -54.83
C GLN A 282 -13.97 9.89 -53.99
N ILE A 283 -13.24 8.90 -54.45
CA ILE A 283 -12.79 7.74 -53.69
C ILE A 283 -11.30 7.60 -53.97
N GLY A 284 -10.53 7.45 -52.91
CA GLY A 284 -9.09 7.32 -52.98
C GLY A 284 -8.53 6.45 -51.83
N VAL A 285 -7.25 6.17 -51.92
CA VAL A 285 -6.50 5.41 -50.90
C VAL A 285 -5.28 6.26 -50.50
N ASN A 286 -5.18 6.52 -49.21
CA ASN A 286 -4.02 7.19 -48.62
C ASN A 286 -3.00 6.12 -48.21
N VAL A 287 -1.81 6.13 -48.79
CA VAL A 287 -0.73 5.18 -48.47
C VAL A 287 0.53 5.95 -48.03
N PRO A 288 1.24 5.49 -47.01
CA PRO A 288 2.48 6.11 -46.57
C PRO A 288 3.61 5.77 -47.55
N LEU A 289 4.00 6.70 -48.41
CA LEU A 289 5.09 6.55 -49.40
C LEU A 289 6.46 6.59 -48.72
N PHE A 290 6.64 7.49 -47.74
CA PHE A 290 7.90 7.71 -47.03
C PHE A 290 7.97 6.82 -45.77
N ARG A 291 8.30 5.54 -45.94
CA ARG A 291 8.21 4.52 -44.89
C ARG A 291 9.36 4.54 -43.87
N LYS A 292 10.48 5.24 -44.15
CA LYS A 292 11.67 5.20 -43.31
C LYS A 292 11.39 5.63 -41.84
N ALA A 293 10.59 6.69 -41.64
CA ALA A 293 10.23 7.15 -40.32
C ALA A 293 9.38 6.10 -39.53
N TYR A 294 8.44 5.47 -40.21
CA TYR A 294 7.62 4.39 -39.61
C TYR A 294 8.48 3.18 -39.24
N GLN A 295 9.40 2.76 -40.12
CA GLN A 295 10.33 1.68 -39.84
C GLN A 295 11.17 1.95 -38.59
N ARG A 296 11.71 3.18 -38.45
CA ARG A 296 12.46 3.56 -37.23
C ARG A 296 11.62 3.55 -35.97
N ARG A 297 10.33 3.89 -36.04
CA ARG A 297 9.39 3.77 -34.89
C ARG A 297 9.12 2.32 -34.53
N ILE A 298 8.97 1.45 -35.52
CA ILE A 298 8.80 0.00 -35.30
C ILE A 298 10.06 -0.57 -34.65
N GLU A 299 11.25 -0.30 -35.19
CA GLU A 299 12.54 -0.71 -34.60
C GLU A 299 12.68 -0.23 -33.14
N ALA A 300 12.33 1.04 -32.87
CA ALA A 300 12.35 1.57 -31.51
C ALA A 300 11.36 0.86 -30.56
N ALA A 301 10.16 0.51 -31.06
CA ALA A 301 9.19 -0.25 -30.29
C ALA A 301 9.67 -1.70 -30.02
N GLU A 302 10.32 -2.35 -31.00
CA GLU A 302 10.93 -3.68 -30.86
C GLU A 302 12.08 -3.67 -29.83
N ILE A 303 12.90 -2.62 -29.81
CA ILE A 303 13.91 -2.41 -28.76
C ILE A 303 13.20 -2.27 -27.40
N GLY A 304 12.06 -1.58 -27.34
CA GLY A 304 11.25 -1.48 -26.14
C GLY A 304 10.80 -2.84 -25.57
N VAL A 305 10.48 -3.81 -26.42
CA VAL A 305 10.19 -5.20 -25.98
C VAL A 305 11.42 -5.84 -25.36
N LYS A 306 12.59 -5.72 -26.00
CA LYS A 306 13.86 -6.26 -25.46
C LYS A 306 14.22 -5.64 -24.11
N VAL A 307 13.93 -4.34 -23.91
CA VAL A 307 14.10 -3.67 -22.62
C VAL A 307 13.22 -4.34 -21.56
N GLN A 308 11.93 -4.62 -21.85
CA GLN A 308 11.04 -5.28 -20.89
C GLN A 308 11.46 -6.72 -20.60
N GLU A 309 12.02 -7.43 -21.56
CA GLU A 309 12.60 -8.78 -21.34
C GLU A 309 13.82 -8.73 -20.40
N ALA A 310 14.71 -7.77 -20.58
CA ALA A 310 15.84 -7.57 -19.68
C ALA A 310 15.39 -7.18 -18.26
N VAL A 311 14.37 -6.33 -18.13
CA VAL A 311 13.76 -5.97 -16.84
C VAL A 311 13.18 -7.22 -16.16
N LEU A 312 12.47 -8.07 -16.89
CA LEU A 312 11.88 -9.30 -16.35
C LEU A 312 12.96 -10.22 -15.75
N ILE A 313 14.05 -10.45 -16.47
CA ILE A 313 15.17 -11.28 -16.00
C ILE A 313 15.79 -10.67 -14.73
N THR A 314 16.03 -9.37 -14.73
CA THR A 314 16.62 -8.66 -13.58
C THR A 314 15.73 -8.76 -12.34
N GLU A 315 14.43 -8.55 -12.51
CA GLU A 315 13.48 -8.61 -11.39
C GLU A 315 13.25 -10.04 -10.88
N GLN A 316 13.30 -11.04 -11.74
CA GLN A 316 13.29 -12.46 -11.31
C GLN A 316 14.48 -12.76 -10.39
N GLN A 317 15.69 -12.40 -10.82
CA GLN A 317 16.90 -12.60 -10.02
C GLN A 317 16.87 -11.81 -8.70
N ARG A 318 16.30 -10.59 -8.71
CA ARG A 318 16.14 -9.77 -7.49
C ARG A 318 15.16 -10.45 -6.54
N LEU A 319 14.03 -10.91 -7.04
CA LEU A 319 12.99 -11.57 -6.26
C LEU A 319 13.52 -12.86 -5.60
N GLU A 320 14.22 -13.71 -6.35
CA GLU A 320 14.82 -14.93 -5.82
C GLU A 320 15.80 -14.64 -4.67
N ARG A 321 16.66 -13.64 -4.84
CA ARG A 321 17.60 -13.22 -3.78
C ARG A 321 16.87 -12.70 -2.54
N THR A 322 15.86 -11.84 -2.74
CA THR A 322 15.09 -11.26 -1.63
C THR A 322 14.33 -12.35 -0.85
N ILE A 323 13.70 -13.29 -1.55
CA ILE A 323 13.00 -14.42 -0.90
C ILE A 323 13.97 -15.30 -0.14
N SER A 324 15.13 -15.62 -0.72
CA SER A 324 16.15 -16.45 -0.06
C SER A 324 16.70 -15.77 1.20
N GLU A 325 16.96 -14.46 1.15
CA GLU A 325 17.39 -13.68 2.31
C GLU A 325 16.32 -13.66 3.41
N LEU A 326 15.06 -13.42 3.05
CA LEU A 326 13.95 -13.37 4.02
C LEU A 326 13.69 -14.74 4.67
N ARG A 327 13.81 -15.84 3.90
CA ARG A 327 13.71 -17.21 4.44
C ARG A 327 14.80 -17.47 5.47
N TYR A 328 16.05 -17.14 5.15
CA TYR A 328 17.17 -17.29 6.08
C TYR A 328 16.96 -16.45 7.36
N ARG A 329 16.53 -15.19 7.23
CA ARG A 329 16.23 -14.33 8.38
C ARG A 329 15.11 -14.89 9.24
N LEU A 330 14.05 -15.43 8.62
CA LEU A 330 12.90 -16.00 9.31
C LEU A 330 13.29 -17.27 10.07
N GLU A 331 14.04 -18.18 9.44
CA GLU A 331 14.54 -19.39 10.06
C GLU A 331 15.47 -19.10 11.25
N HIS A 332 16.43 -18.18 11.06
CA HIS A 332 17.29 -17.73 12.14
C HIS A 332 16.50 -17.12 13.31
N GLN A 333 15.47 -16.33 13.01
CA GLN A 333 14.65 -15.73 14.06
C GLN A 333 13.80 -16.78 14.80
N LEU A 334 13.37 -17.85 14.10
CA LEU A 334 12.68 -18.97 14.72
C LEU A 334 13.60 -19.71 15.72
N HIS A 335 14.83 -19.99 15.33
CA HIS A 335 15.81 -20.60 16.25
C HIS A 335 16.08 -19.74 17.49
N ILE A 336 16.15 -18.41 17.33
CA ILE A 336 16.27 -17.49 18.49
C ILE A 336 15.05 -17.62 19.40
N LEU A 337 13.84 -17.66 18.83
CA LEU A 337 12.61 -17.80 19.61
C LEU A 337 12.54 -19.13 20.37
N GLU A 338 12.88 -20.23 19.72
CA GLU A 338 12.93 -21.57 20.32
C GLU A 338 13.90 -21.59 21.51
N TYR A 339 15.13 -21.08 21.31
CA TYR A 339 16.12 -21.00 22.38
C TYR A 339 15.65 -20.14 23.56
N LEU A 340 15.11 -18.94 23.27
CA LEU A 340 14.59 -18.06 24.32
C LEU A 340 13.46 -18.70 25.11
N GLN A 341 12.52 -19.37 24.43
CA GLN A 341 11.32 -19.94 25.03
C GLN A 341 11.60 -21.24 25.79
N GLN A 342 12.44 -22.12 25.23
CA GLN A 342 12.65 -23.46 25.79
C GLN A 342 13.78 -23.50 26.84
N ASP A 343 14.81 -22.69 26.62
CA ASP A 343 16.00 -22.74 27.49
C ASP A 343 16.13 -21.50 28.39
N LEU A 344 16.19 -20.30 27.83
CA LEU A 344 16.63 -19.13 28.58
C LEU A 344 15.55 -18.56 29.51
N ILE A 345 14.28 -18.49 29.10
CA ILE A 345 13.17 -17.98 29.93
C ILE A 345 12.95 -18.84 31.18
N PRO A 346 12.91 -20.20 31.10
CA PRO A 346 12.82 -21.03 32.28
C PRO A 346 13.95 -20.79 33.28
N ILE A 347 15.21 -20.74 32.77
CA ILE A 347 16.40 -20.52 33.61
C ILE A 347 16.32 -19.20 34.38
N VAL A 348 16.03 -18.09 33.68
CA VAL A 348 15.99 -16.76 34.32
C VAL A 348 14.80 -16.60 35.29
N ASN A 349 13.68 -17.28 35.03
CA ASN A 349 12.57 -17.30 35.99
C ASN A 349 12.91 -18.06 37.24
N GLU A 350 13.51 -19.27 37.14
CA GLU A 350 14.00 -20.04 38.28
C GLU A 350 15.05 -19.25 39.07
N GLN A 351 16.02 -18.67 38.38
CA GLN A 351 17.05 -17.80 38.97
C GLN A 351 16.42 -16.64 39.77
N SER A 352 15.38 -15.99 39.20
CA SER A 352 14.68 -14.89 39.87
C SER A 352 14.00 -15.32 41.18
N GLU A 353 13.37 -16.50 41.20
CA GLU A 353 12.76 -17.04 42.38
C GLU A 353 13.79 -17.38 43.46
N VAL A 354 14.89 -18.02 43.07
CA VAL A 354 16.02 -18.34 43.97
C VAL A 354 16.65 -17.07 44.51
N ASN A 355 16.93 -16.09 43.66
CA ASN A 355 17.52 -14.81 44.06
C ASN A 355 16.64 -14.04 45.06
N LEU A 356 15.32 -14.03 44.83
CA LEU A 356 14.37 -13.40 45.75
C LEU A 356 14.42 -14.05 47.17
N LYS A 357 14.45 -15.36 47.19
CA LYS A 357 14.53 -16.11 48.45
C LYS A 357 15.86 -15.85 49.17
N ALA A 358 16.97 -15.99 48.45
CA ALA A 358 18.31 -15.79 49.02
C ALA A 358 18.53 -14.33 49.49
N TYR A 359 17.95 -13.34 48.82
CA TYR A 359 17.98 -11.95 49.25
C TYR A 359 17.18 -11.74 50.56
N ASN A 360 15.99 -12.33 50.65
CA ASN A 360 15.16 -12.23 51.85
C ASN A 360 15.79 -12.96 53.08
N GLU A 361 16.57 -14.02 52.84
CA GLU A 361 17.30 -14.76 53.85
C GLU A 361 18.68 -14.12 54.21
N GLY A 362 19.06 -13.05 53.47
CA GLY A 362 20.33 -12.33 53.66
C GLY A 362 21.55 -13.06 53.11
N GLU A 363 21.37 -14.11 52.29
CA GLU A 363 22.43 -14.90 51.68
C GLU A 363 23.13 -14.18 50.53
N ILE A 364 22.40 -13.32 49.81
CA ILE A 364 22.96 -12.51 48.73
C ILE A 364 22.74 -11.01 48.96
N GLY A 365 23.61 -10.19 48.34
CA GLY A 365 23.53 -8.76 48.44
C GLY A 365 22.48 -8.15 47.47
N TYR A 366 22.12 -6.88 47.73
CA TYR A 366 21.13 -6.19 46.90
C TYR A 366 21.56 -6.04 45.42
N LEU A 367 22.87 -6.00 45.13
CA LEU A 367 23.40 -5.92 43.78
C LEU A 367 23.13 -7.19 42.98
N GLU A 368 23.35 -8.35 43.59
CA GLU A 368 23.09 -9.65 42.96
C GLU A 368 21.59 -9.86 42.72
N TYR A 369 20.75 -9.45 43.67
CA TYR A 369 19.28 -9.49 43.49
C TYR A 369 18.82 -8.57 42.37
N LEU A 370 19.33 -7.32 42.30
CA LEU A 370 19.04 -6.37 41.23
C LEU A 370 19.46 -6.89 39.84
N ASP A 371 20.68 -7.45 39.74
CA ASP A 371 21.16 -8.03 38.48
C ASP A 371 20.25 -9.16 38.00
N GLY A 372 19.81 -10.03 38.92
CA GLY A 372 18.82 -11.07 38.59
C GLY A 372 17.49 -10.53 38.05
N LEU A 373 16.95 -9.46 38.66
CA LEU A 373 15.71 -8.82 38.18
C LEU A 373 15.93 -8.23 36.78
N GLU A 374 17.05 -7.56 36.55
CA GLU A 374 17.36 -6.97 35.24
C GLU A 374 17.53 -8.03 34.14
N GLN A 375 18.12 -9.17 34.47
CA GLN A 375 18.25 -10.32 33.56
C GLN A 375 16.86 -10.81 33.10
N VAL A 376 15.92 -11.01 34.01
CA VAL A 376 14.55 -11.45 33.65
C VAL A 376 13.87 -10.44 32.70
N ILE A 377 13.90 -9.17 33.04
CA ILE A 377 13.30 -8.09 32.21
C ILE A 377 13.95 -8.07 30.83
N LYS A 378 15.28 -8.14 30.77
CA LYS A 378 16.06 -8.14 29.52
C LYS A 378 15.70 -9.33 28.63
N VAL A 379 15.63 -10.54 29.18
CA VAL A 379 15.32 -11.76 28.41
C VAL A 379 13.87 -11.72 27.89
N ARG A 380 12.91 -11.28 28.71
CA ARG A 380 11.51 -11.10 28.27
C ARG A 380 11.40 -10.05 27.18
N LYS A 381 12.14 -8.94 27.25
CA LYS A 381 12.20 -7.91 26.19
C LYS A 381 12.84 -8.46 24.90
N GLN A 382 13.88 -9.29 25.02
CA GLN A 382 14.49 -9.98 23.88
C GLN A 382 13.51 -10.93 23.19
N TYR A 383 12.74 -11.71 23.95
CA TYR A 383 11.71 -12.61 23.43
C TYR A 383 10.62 -11.84 22.68
N LEU A 384 10.08 -10.79 23.30
CA LEU A 384 9.07 -9.94 22.67
C LEU A 384 9.57 -9.29 21.36
N THR A 385 10.82 -8.81 21.36
CA THR A 385 11.47 -8.25 20.18
C THR A 385 11.68 -9.31 19.09
N ALA A 386 12.03 -10.53 19.47
CA ALA A 386 12.20 -11.65 18.57
C ALA A 386 10.86 -12.06 17.91
N LEU A 387 9.77 -12.11 18.69
CA LEU A 387 8.41 -12.33 18.17
C LEU A 387 8.00 -11.27 17.14
N TYR A 388 8.27 -10.01 17.45
CA TYR A 388 7.96 -8.92 16.52
C TYR A 388 8.75 -9.05 15.20
N LYS A 389 10.06 -9.29 15.29
CA LYS A 389 10.93 -9.47 14.10
C LYS A 389 10.49 -10.66 13.26
N PHE A 390 10.13 -11.79 13.91
CA PHE A 390 9.61 -12.96 13.21
C PHE A 390 8.36 -12.63 12.39
N ASN A 391 7.36 -11.99 13.01
CA ASN A 391 6.13 -11.62 12.32
C ASN A 391 6.39 -10.57 11.21
N ALA A 392 7.28 -9.60 11.45
CA ALA A 392 7.66 -8.61 10.43
C ALA A 392 8.34 -9.27 9.22
N PHE A 393 9.29 -10.18 9.42
CA PHE A 393 9.92 -10.92 8.31
C PHE A 393 8.95 -11.83 7.59
N ARG A 394 8.00 -12.40 8.31
CA ARG A 394 6.94 -13.20 7.73
C ARG A 394 6.02 -12.40 6.82
N VAL A 395 5.54 -11.25 7.27
CA VAL A 395 4.73 -10.33 6.45
C VAL A 395 5.47 -9.93 5.18
N GLU A 396 6.76 -9.63 5.29
CA GLU A 396 7.59 -9.32 4.12
C GLU A 396 7.73 -10.53 3.18
N LEU A 397 7.97 -11.71 3.72
CA LEU A 397 8.09 -12.93 2.92
C LEU A 397 6.77 -13.25 2.20
N ASP A 398 5.62 -13.17 2.89
CA ASP A 398 4.31 -13.42 2.30
C ASP A 398 4.00 -12.43 1.16
N TYR A 399 4.36 -11.15 1.33
CA TYR A 399 4.27 -10.14 0.27
C TYR A 399 5.12 -10.50 -0.95
N TRP A 400 6.38 -10.87 -0.76
CA TRP A 400 7.28 -11.24 -1.86
C TRP A 400 6.95 -12.61 -2.47
N LEU A 401 6.22 -13.48 -1.78
CA LEU A 401 5.67 -14.73 -2.32
C LEU A 401 4.32 -14.53 -3.03
N GLY A 402 3.71 -13.36 -2.91
CA GLY A 402 2.44 -13.06 -3.56
C GLY A 402 1.21 -13.65 -2.83
N ARG A 403 1.29 -13.76 -1.50
CA ARG A 403 0.25 -14.36 -0.64
C ARG A 403 -0.58 -13.32 0.09
#